data_b3e11d1b6a99cbb71d48f418fb237842
#
_entry.id   b3e11d1b6a99cbb71d48f418fb237842
#
_cell.length_a   1.000
_cell.length_b   1.000
_cell.length_c   1.000
_cell.angle_alpha   90.00
_cell.angle_beta   90.00
_cell.angle_gamma   90.00
#
_symmetry.space_group_name_H-M   'P 1'
#
loop_
_entity.id
_entity.type
_entity.pdbx_description
1 polymer ?
#
loop_
_entity_poly.entity_id
_entity_poly.type
_entity_poly.pdbx_seq_one_letter_code
_entity_poly.pdbx_strand_id
1 'polypeptide(L)'
;MWETESKKYINALFFLFIIIFKGNSQKSFFSSDKDQLWLSMDLHIHSVFSDGNVWPTIRVDEAIREGLDLIAITEHLEYQPHKKDIPNPDRNRSFFVATESINKGEKLKVINGSEITREMPPGHINAVFVKDANLLLHEDSLSGIKEANKQNAFVFWNHPNWDEQRIDGIARLDHFHEYLIKNKLLHGIEVVNESTYSEEALQIALENNLTILGTSDIHGIIDWEHQIPNGGHRPMTLVNVENDSEKSVKSALFAGKTVVWFKDLLIGKEENLKALIKSNLVFGPLKYIKDKLIVEVELTNKSMNSFKIEYLGNYSFHQRSSIFSIPANSKIILKIKTITKKREISLPFRILNTVTAPKKTLSYTFIIK
;
A
#
# COMPACT_ATOMS: atom_id res chain seq x y z
N MET A 1 -70.05 -30.75 38.16
CA MET A 1 -69.86 -30.42 36.76
C MET A 1 -68.70 -29.46 36.72
N TRP A 2 -67.60 -30.03 36.68
CA TRP A 2 -66.54 -30.22 35.69
C TRP A 2 -66.10 -28.92 35.04
N GLU A 3 -64.94 -28.38 35.45
CA GLU A 3 -63.95 -27.98 34.50
C GLU A 3 -62.57 -27.79 35.20
N THR A 4 -61.69 -28.66 34.86
CA THR A 4 -60.27 -28.63 35.23
C THR A 4 -59.52 -27.79 34.25
N GLU A 5 -59.02 -26.63 34.67
CA GLU A 5 -58.09 -25.85 33.86
C GLU A 5 -56.66 -26.37 34.05
N SER A 6 -56.17 -26.98 32.99
CA SER A 6 -54.73 -27.31 32.84
C SER A 6 -53.94 -26.09 32.48
N LYS A 7 -53.20 -25.53 33.44
CA LYS A 7 -52.19 -24.49 33.17
C LYS A 7 -51.01 -25.13 32.41
N LYS A 8 -50.98 -24.91 31.12
CA LYS A 8 -49.79 -25.19 30.30
C LYS A 8 -48.73 -24.14 30.60
N TYR A 9 -47.67 -24.55 31.26
CA TYR A 9 -46.45 -23.78 31.37
C TYR A 9 -45.75 -23.77 30.01
N ILE A 10 -45.83 -22.65 29.31
CA ILE A 10 -45.01 -22.36 28.14
C ILE A 10 -43.63 -21.94 28.68
N ASN A 11 -42.70 -22.86 28.68
CA ASN A 11 -41.29 -22.53 28.89
C ASN A 11 -40.79 -21.81 27.63
N ALA A 12 -40.83 -20.49 27.65
CA ALA A 12 -40.15 -19.67 26.66
C ALA A 12 -38.64 -19.78 26.92
N LEU A 13 -37.96 -20.64 26.18
CA LEU A 13 -36.51 -20.69 26.13
C LEU A 13 -36.07 -19.42 25.38
N PHE A 14 -35.68 -18.41 26.14
CA PHE A 14 -34.95 -17.24 25.61
C PHE A 14 -33.54 -17.74 25.23
N PHE A 15 -33.32 -18.08 23.97
CA PHE A 15 -31.98 -18.20 23.41
C PHE A 15 -31.41 -16.79 23.32
N LEU A 16 -30.64 -16.43 24.33
CA LEU A 16 -29.80 -15.24 24.30
C LEU A 16 -28.67 -15.51 23.29
N PHE A 17 -28.88 -15.10 22.05
CA PHE A 17 -27.81 -15.01 21.06
C PHE A 17 -26.86 -13.90 21.54
N ILE A 18 -25.85 -14.29 22.33
CA ILE A 18 -24.69 -13.46 22.55
C ILE A 18 -23.96 -13.41 21.23
N ILE A 19 -24.29 -12.42 20.39
CA ILE A 19 -23.45 -12.06 19.27
C ILE A 19 -22.19 -11.49 19.91
N ILE A 20 -21.18 -12.36 20.08
CA ILE A 20 -19.82 -11.93 20.37
C ILE A 20 -19.41 -11.17 19.09
N PHE A 21 -19.58 -9.85 19.09
CA PHE A 21 -18.82 -8.99 18.22
C PHE A 21 -17.35 -9.25 18.58
N LYS A 22 -16.73 -10.24 17.95
CA LYS A 22 -15.29 -10.21 17.77
C LYS A 22 -15.02 -8.89 17.08
N GLY A 23 -14.56 -7.91 17.82
CA GLY A 23 -14.00 -6.72 17.21
C GLY A 23 -13.06 -7.22 16.13
N ASN A 24 -13.41 -7.01 14.87
CA ASN A 24 -12.52 -7.29 13.77
C ASN A 24 -11.32 -6.36 13.99
N SER A 25 -10.28 -6.90 14.62
CA SER A 25 -8.97 -6.28 14.53
C SER A 25 -8.70 -6.20 13.04
N GLN A 26 -8.68 -5.00 12.48
CA GLN A 26 -8.35 -4.74 11.09
C GLN A 26 -7.08 -5.52 10.80
N LYS A 27 -7.18 -6.50 9.91
CA LYS A 27 -6.09 -7.42 9.65
C LYS A 27 -5.11 -6.69 8.75
N SER A 28 -3.97 -6.31 9.30
CA SER A 28 -2.91 -5.68 8.51
C SER A 28 -2.55 -6.56 7.30
N PHE A 29 -2.38 -5.97 6.14
CA PHE A 29 -1.99 -6.67 4.90
C PHE A 29 -0.64 -7.36 5.02
N PHE A 30 0.27 -6.75 5.77
CA PHE A 30 1.61 -7.27 6.03
C PHE A 30 1.88 -7.26 7.53
N SER A 31 2.52 -8.32 8.01
CA SER A 31 2.89 -8.41 9.42
C SER A 31 4.00 -7.43 9.76
N SER A 32 3.83 -6.80 10.91
CA SER A 32 4.83 -5.99 11.57
C SER A 32 5.63 -6.85 12.56
N ASP A 33 6.82 -6.43 12.91
CA ASP A 33 7.60 -6.99 14.01
C ASP A 33 7.78 -5.95 15.13
N LYS A 34 8.59 -6.26 16.14
CA LYS A 34 8.75 -5.37 17.32
C LYS A 34 9.32 -4.00 16.98
N ASP A 35 10.08 -3.92 15.88
CA ASP A 35 10.86 -2.74 15.51
C ASP A 35 10.32 -2.07 14.23
N GLN A 36 9.31 -2.66 13.59
CA GLN A 36 8.82 -2.23 12.28
C GLN A 36 7.30 -2.37 12.20
N LEU A 37 6.62 -1.25 12.04
CA LEU A 37 5.19 -1.19 11.77
C LEU A 37 4.97 -0.85 10.30
N TRP A 38 4.30 -1.74 9.57
CA TRP A 38 3.91 -1.50 8.19
C TRP A 38 2.47 -1.02 8.13
N LEU A 39 2.27 0.19 7.59
CA LEU A 39 0.95 0.78 7.33
C LEU A 39 0.70 0.83 5.83
N SER A 40 -0.53 0.62 5.45
CA SER A 40 -1.02 0.71 4.07
C SER A 40 -1.66 2.05 3.80
N MET A 41 -1.35 2.67 2.65
CA MET A 41 -1.92 3.96 2.30
C MET A 41 -2.12 4.13 0.81
N ASP A 42 -3.10 4.99 0.48
CA ASP A 42 -3.36 5.49 -0.85
C ASP A 42 -3.36 7.02 -0.81
N LEU A 43 -2.40 7.62 -1.50
CA LEU A 43 -2.12 9.06 -1.41
C LEU A 43 -2.62 9.86 -2.62
N HIS A 44 -3.42 9.23 -3.51
CA HIS A 44 -3.97 9.88 -4.70
C HIS A 44 -5.41 9.40 -4.93
N ILE A 45 -6.37 10.24 -4.53
CA ILE A 45 -7.80 9.90 -4.53
C ILE A 45 -8.62 11.13 -4.89
N HIS A 46 -9.59 10.96 -5.81
CA HIS A 46 -10.52 11.99 -6.26
C HIS A 46 -11.95 11.71 -5.81
N SER A 47 -12.72 12.78 -5.69
CA SER A 47 -14.16 12.74 -5.43
C SER A 47 -14.90 13.73 -6.34
N VAL A 48 -16.23 13.84 -6.15
CA VAL A 48 -17.05 14.81 -6.90
C VAL A 48 -16.67 16.27 -6.67
N PHE A 49 -15.76 16.56 -5.74
CA PHE A 49 -15.23 17.92 -5.53
C PHE A 49 -14.17 18.32 -6.56
N SER A 50 -13.68 17.37 -7.37
CA SER A 50 -12.98 17.63 -8.63
C SER A 50 -13.68 16.87 -9.77
N ASP A 51 -13.15 15.80 -10.24
CA ASP A 51 -13.64 15.02 -11.38
C ASP A 51 -13.95 13.55 -11.04
N GLY A 52 -13.81 13.16 -9.78
CA GLY A 52 -14.26 11.85 -9.33
C GLY A 52 -15.79 11.72 -9.32
N ASN A 53 -16.25 10.48 -9.29
CA ASN A 53 -17.68 10.14 -9.48
C ASN A 53 -18.39 9.82 -8.17
N VAL A 54 -17.70 9.85 -7.01
CA VAL A 54 -18.30 9.51 -5.72
C VAL A 54 -18.06 10.58 -4.67
N TRP A 55 -18.91 10.59 -3.65
CA TRP A 55 -18.81 11.53 -2.54
C TRP A 55 -17.63 11.17 -1.62
N PRO A 56 -16.95 12.14 -0.96
CA PRO A 56 -15.78 11.84 -0.11
C PRO A 56 -16.04 10.81 0.99
N THR A 57 -17.25 10.72 1.53
CA THR A 57 -17.60 9.71 2.54
C THR A 57 -17.54 8.29 1.98
N ILE A 58 -17.81 8.10 0.69
CA ILE A 58 -17.69 6.80 0.01
C ILE A 58 -16.21 6.40 -0.05
N ARG A 59 -15.27 7.34 -0.30
CA ARG A 59 -13.83 7.07 -0.28
C ARG A 59 -13.37 6.56 1.09
N VAL A 60 -13.95 7.12 2.16
CA VAL A 60 -13.70 6.65 3.53
C VAL A 60 -14.23 5.23 3.74
N ASP A 61 -15.47 4.97 3.33
CA ASP A 61 -16.10 3.65 3.48
C ASP A 61 -15.36 2.58 2.65
N GLU A 62 -14.93 2.90 1.43
CA GLU A 62 -14.09 2.03 0.60
C GLU A 62 -12.78 1.68 1.31
N ALA A 63 -12.06 2.68 1.82
CA ALA A 63 -10.77 2.49 2.49
C ALA A 63 -10.90 1.67 3.79
N ILE A 64 -11.93 1.93 4.60
CA ILE A 64 -12.22 1.16 5.83
C ILE A 64 -12.52 -0.30 5.48
N ARG A 65 -13.38 -0.53 4.50
CA ARG A 65 -13.78 -1.88 4.06
C ARG A 65 -12.59 -2.68 3.53
N GLU A 66 -11.71 -2.05 2.78
CA GLU A 66 -10.49 -2.69 2.28
C GLU A 66 -9.42 -2.86 3.36
N GLY A 67 -9.46 -2.08 4.43
CA GLY A 67 -8.53 -2.18 5.54
C GLY A 67 -7.28 -1.31 5.39
N LEU A 68 -7.36 -0.19 4.67
CA LEU A 68 -6.28 0.79 4.62
C LEU A 68 -6.10 1.50 5.98
N ASP A 69 -4.87 1.89 6.27
CA ASP A 69 -4.54 2.67 7.47
C ASP A 69 -4.63 4.18 7.22
N LEU A 70 -4.31 4.64 5.99
CA LEU A 70 -4.35 6.04 5.59
C LEU A 70 -4.85 6.21 4.17
N ILE A 71 -5.55 7.33 3.94
CA ILE A 71 -5.83 7.86 2.59
C ILE A 71 -5.54 9.36 2.56
N ALA A 72 -5.16 9.88 1.40
CA ALA A 72 -5.16 11.32 1.16
C ALA A 72 -6.24 11.69 0.16
N ILE A 73 -7.04 12.70 0.47
CA ILE A 73 -7.95 13.32 -0.49
C ILE A 73 -7.16 14.37 -1.27
N THR A 74 -7.05 14.19 -2.58
CA THR A 74 -6.16 14.98 -3.45
C THR A 74 -6.88 15.52 -4.66
N GLU A 75 -7.98 16.21 -4.43
CA GLU A 75 -8.76 16.84 -5.50
C GLU A 75 -7.88 17.75 -6.38
N HIS A 76 -8.16 17.80 -7.67
CA HIS A 76 -7.58 18.77 -8.58
C HIS A 76 -7.82 20.21 -8.10
N LEU A 77 -6.77 21.01 -8.04
CA LEU A 77 -6.88 22.43 -7.67
C LEU A 77 -7.54 23.24 -8.77
N GLU A 78 -7.12 23.05 -10.01
CA GLU A 78 -7.49 23.88 -11.15
C GLU A 78 -8.63 23.26 -11.96
N TYR A 79 -8.72 21.95 -12.03
CA TYR A 79 -9.71 21.24 -12.83
C TYR A 79 -10.93 20.87 -11.98
N GLN A 80 -12.05 21.54 -12.24
CA GLN A 80 -13.31 21.40 -11.47
C GLN A 80 -14.48 21.21 -12.44
N PRO A 81 -14.63 20.08 -13.12
CA PRO A 81 -15.67 19.88 -14.13
C PRO A 81 -17.08 19.90 -13.52
N HIS A 82 -17.24 19.51 -12.26
CA HIS A 82 -18.53 19.49 -11.57
C HIS A 82 -18.91 20.83 -10.91
N LYS A 83 -18.09 21.89 -11.02
CA LYS A 83 -18.25 23.16 -10.29
C LYS A 83 -19.62 23.86 -10.47
N LYS A 84 -20.35 23.54 -11.54
CA LYS A 84 -21.69 24.09 -11.79
C LYS A 84 -22.72 23.55 -10.80
N ASP A 85 -22.60 22.25 -10.50
CA ASP A 85 -23.59 21.53 -9.65
C ASP A 85 -23.03 21.31 -8.24
N ILE A 86 -21.70 21.17 -8.12
CA ILE A 86 -20.96 20.98 -6.86
C ILE A 86 -19.84 22.04 -6.79
N PRO A 87 -20.20 23.29 -6.38
CA PRO A 87 -19.21 24.35 -6.22
C PRO A 87 -18.18 23.98 -5.13
N ASN A 88 -16.90 24.14 -5.44
CA ASN A 88 -15.80 23.85 -4.51
C ASN A 88 -14.90 25.09 -4.32
N PRO A 89 -15.40 26.18 -3.72
CA PRO A 89 -14.60 27.38 -3.47
C PRO A 89 -13.54 27.18 -2.37
N ASP A 90 -13.75 26.26 -1.45
CA ASP A 90 -12.81 25.87 -0.40
C ASP A 90 -12.19 24.51 -0.75
N ARG A 91 -10.92 24.50 -1.17
CA ARG A 91 -10.18 23.31 -1.57
C ARG A 91 -9.90 22.30 -0.44
N ASN A 92 -10.18 22.69 0.81
CA ASN A 92 -10.14 21.77 1.95
C ASN A 92 -11.48 21.06 2.19
N ARG A 93 -12.56 21.42 1.49
CA ARG A 93 -13.92 20.96 1.84
C ARG A 93 -14.06 19.45 1.72
N SER A 94 -13.53 18.81 0.67
CA SER A 94 -13.58 17.36 0.49
C SER A 94 -12.87 16.60 1.61
N PHE A 95 -11.72 17.10 2.05
CA PHE A 95 -11.01 16.57 3.21
C PHE A 95 -11.84 16.66 4.51
N PHE A 96 -12.49 17.80 4.76
CA PHE A 96 -13.34 17.93 5.95
C PHE A 96 -14.54 16.98 5.89
N VAL A 97 -15.22 16.87 4.73
CA VAL A 97 -16.34 15.94 4.56
C VAL A 97 -15.89 14.50 4.81
N ALA A 98 -14.74 14.09 4.26
CA ALA A 98 -14.17 12.76 4.50
C ALA A 98 -13.85 12.53 5.98
N THR A 99 -13.16 13.46 6.62
CA THR A 99 -12.73 13.33 8.02
C THR A 99 -13.92 13.31 8.99
N GLU A 100 -14.93 14.15 8.77
CA GLU A 100 -16.14 14.19 9.58
C GLU A 100 -16.97 12.90 9.50
N SER A 101 -16.83 12.10 8.44
CA SER A 101 -17.53 10.84 8.25
C SER A 101 -16.93 9.66 9.02
N ILE A 102 -15.70 9.78 9.54
CA ILE A 102 -15.04 8.69 10.26
C ILE A 102 -15.74 8.45 11.59
N ASN A 103 -16.26 7.24 11.79
CA ASN A 103 -16.91 6.86 13.01
C ASN A 103 -15.93 6.73 14.18
N LYS A 104 -16.41 7.00 15.39
CA LYS A 104 -15.62 6.82 16.60
C LYS A 104 -15.19 5.35 16.75
N GLY A 105 -13.88 5.13 16.79
CA GLY A 105 -13.27 3.80 16.91
C GLY A 105 -12.68 3.25 15.62
N GLU A 106 -12.96 3.86 14.48
CA GLU A 106 -12.25 3.56 13.23
C GLU A 106 -10.81 4.03 13.31
N LYS A 107 -9.91 3.28 12.65
CA LYS A 107 -8.47 3.54 12.67
C LYS A 107 -7.97 4.30 11.45
N LEU A 108 -8.79 4.38 10.41
CA LEU A 108 -8.43 5.08 9.19
C LEU A 108 -8.07 6.54 9.47
N LYS A 109 -6.97 7.00 8.91
CA LYS A 109 -6.57 8.40 8.92
C LYS A 109 -6.78 9.01 7.55
N VAL A 110 -7.44 10.15 7.49
CA VAL A 110 -7.58 10.95 6.27
C VAL A 110 -6.59 12.09 6.32
N ILE A 111 -5.81 12.24 5.26
CA ILE A 111 -4.78 13.27 5.11
C ILE A 111 -5.28 14.35 4.15
N ASN A 112 -5.10 15.61 4.52
CA ASN A 112 -5.38 16.71 3.62
C ASN A 112 -4.32 16.79 2.53
N GLY A 113 -4.76 16.84 1.28
CA GLY A 113 -3.91 16.94 0.12
C GLY A 113 -4.58 17.70 -1.01
N SER A 114 -3.86 17.88 -2.08
CA SER A 114 -4.41 18.43 -3.32
C SER A 114 -3.50 18.12 -4.48
N GLU A 115 -4.06 18.02 -5.66
CA GLU A 115 -3.32 17.84 -6.90
C GLU A 115 -3.20 19.17 -7.64
N ILE A 116 -1.96 19.66 -7.77
CA ILE A 116 -1.60 20.78 -8.64
C ILE A 116 -1.62 20.25 -10.07
N THR A 117 -2.65 20.62 -10.82
CA THR A 117 -2.98 20.06 -12.15
C THR A 117 -2.45 20.99 -13.24
N ARG A 118 -1.45 20.52 -13.96
CA ARG A 118 -0.77 21.30 -15.02
C ARG A 118 -0.43 20.45 -16.23
N GLU A 119 -0.25 21.11 -17.34
CA GLU A 119 0.38 20.53 -18.52
C GLU A 119 1.82 20.09 -18.24
N MET A 120 2.29 19.08 -18.95
CA MET A 120 3.68 18.63 -18.86
C MET A 120 4.63 19.54 -19.66
N PRO A 121 5.71 20.07 -19.05
CA PRO A 121 6.13 19.99 -17.65
C PRO A 121 5.47 21.03 -16.75
N PRO A 122 5.24 20.78 -15.44
CA PRO A 122 5.67 19.62 -14.67
C PRO A 122 4.71 18.43 -14.78
N GLY A 123 3.53 18.56 -15.40
CA GLY A 123 2.45 17.61 -15.26
C GLY A 123 1.72 17.78 -13.93
N HIS A 124 1.09 16.73 -13.47
CA HIS A 124 0.34 16.71 -12.21
C HIS A 124 1.27 16.42 -11.03
N ILE A 125 1.07 17.15 -9.94
CA ILE A 125 1.88 17.04 -8.73
C ILE A 125 0.97 17.05 -7.50
N ASN A 126 1.03 16.00 -6.72
CA ASN A 126 0.34 15.94 -5.43
C ASN A 126 1.16 16.58 -4.32
N ALA A 127 0.46 17.30 -3.45
CA ALA A 127 0.96 17.77 -2.17
C ALA A 127 0.07 17.22 -1.06
N VAL A 128 0.61 16.38 -0.18
CA VAL A 128 -0.12 15.79 0.95
C VAL A 128 0.42 16.27 2.28
N PHE A 129 -0.38 16.21 3.34
CA PHE A 129 -0.14 16.83 4.64
C PHE A 129 -0.11 18.36 4.56
N VAL A 130 -0.90 18.95 3.67
CA VAL A 130 -1.08 20.40 3.59
C VAL A 130 -1.96 20.87 4.76
N LYS A 131 -1.72 22.10 5.22
CA LYS A 131 -2.55 22.74 6.25
C LYS A 131 -3.75 23.45 5.64
N ASP A 132 -3.55 24.06 4.49
CA ASP A 132 -4.56 24.78 3.73
C ASP A 132 -4.28 24.64 2.23
N ALA A 133 -5.10 23.85 1.56
CA ALA A 133 -5.00 23.58 0.13
C ALA A 133 -5.34 24.84 -0.73
N ASN A 134 -6.14 25.78 -0.20
CA ASN A 134 -6.46 27.01 -0.91
C ASN A 134 -5.22 27.84 -1.25
N LEU A 135 -4.22 27.79 -0.37
CA LEU A 135 -2.97 28.55 -0.56
C LEU A 135 -2.08 27.96 -1.67
N LEU A 136 -2.39 26.76 -2.16
CA LEU A 136 -1.64 26.14 -3.26
C LEU A 136 -2.11 26.63 -4.63
N LEU A 137 -3.30 27.21 -4.71
CA LEU A 137 -3.90 27.67 -5.97
C LEU A 137 -3.19 28.98 -6.44
N HIS A 138 -2.28 28.84 -7.37
CA HIS A 138 -1.52 29.92 -8.00
C HIS A 138 -1.66 29.89 -9.53
N GLU A 139 -1.33 30.99 -10.21
CA GLU A 139 -1.30 31.03 -11.67
C GLU A 139 -0.21 30.12 -12.24
N ASP A 140 0.96 30.09 -11.59
CA ASP A 140 2.08 29.20 -11.97
C ASP A 140 2.26 28.04 -10.99
N SER A 141 2.70 26.89 -11.52
CA SER A 141 2.90 25.66 -10.76
C SER A 141 4.01 25.78 -9.71
N LEU A 142 5.08 26.53 -10.00
CA LEU A 142 6.23 26.65 -9.10
C LEU A 142 5.84 27.33 -7.79
N SER A 143 5.00 28.38 -7.86
CA SER A 143 4.50 29.07 -6.67
C SER A 143 3.63 28.17 -5.80
N GLY A 144 2.72 27.38 -6.41
CA GLY A 144 1.94 26.39 -5.69
C GLY A 144 2.80 25.30 -5.01
N ILE A 145 3.78 24.76 -5.74
CA ILE A 145 4.73 23.77 -5.21
C ILE A 145 5.58 24.36 -4.06
N LYS A 146 6.03 25.59 -4.18
CA LYS A 146 6.78 26.29 -3.11
C LYS A 146 5.90 26.51 -1.88
N GLU A 147 4.64 26.91 -2.07
CA GLU A 147 3.71 27.07 -0.95
C GLU A 147 3.43 25.73 -0.24
N ALA A 148 3.25 24.62 -0.99
CA ALA A 148 3.15 23.29 -0.41
C ALA A 148 4.39 22.96 0.46
N ASN A 149 5.58 23.22 -0.04
CA ASN A 149 6.83 23.01 0.69
C ASN A 149 6.94 23.92 1.94
N LYS A 150 6.49 25.16 1.87
CA LYS A 150 6.43 26.10 3.01
C LYS A 150 5.50 25.58 4.10
N GLN A 151 4.43 24.88 3.73
CA GLN A 151 3.55 24.17 4.66
C GLN A 151 4.15 22.85 5.16
N ASN A 152 5.36 22.49 4.75
CA ASN A 152 6.02 21.21 4.96
C ASN A 152 5.23 20.00 4.38
N ALA A 153 4.48 20.16 3.31
CA ALA A 153 3.81 19.08 2.62
C ALA A 153 4.83 18.11 2.01
N PHE A 154 4.44 16.85 1.88
CA PHE A 154 5.16 15.89 1.07
C PHE A 154 4.66 16.03 -0.37
N VAL A 155 5.56 16.39 -1.28
CA VAL A 155 5.24 16.69 -2.68
C VAL A 155 5.75 15.57 -3.58
N PHE A 156 4.92 15.05 -4.48
CA PHE A 156 5.32 13.99 -5.39
C PHE A 156 4.70 14.14 -6.78
N TRP A 157 5.40 13.61 -7.77
CA TRP A 157 5.03 13.66 -9.17
C TRP A 157 4.11 12.48 -9.50
N ASN A 158 2.94 12.81 -10.05
CA ASN A 158 1.87 11.86 -10.38
C ASN A 158 2.08 11.27 -11.77
N HIS A 159 1.68 10.00 -11.96
CA HIS A 159 1.56 9.29 -13.25
C HIS A 159 2.48 9.83 -14.37
N PRO A 160 3.82 9.81 -14.17
CA PRO A 160 4.79 10.50 -15.06
C PRO A 160 4.84 9.94 -16.48
N ASN A 161 4.19 8.81 -16.71
CA ASN A 161 4.08 8.12 -17.98
C ASN A 161 2.65 8.16 -18.58
N TRP A 162 1.75 9.01 -18.05
CA TRP A 162 0.39 9.14 -18.54
C TRP A 162 0.37 9.57 -20.02
N ASP A 163 -0.32 8.81 -20.86
CA ASP A 163 -0.22 8.91 -22.33
C ASP A 163 -0.87 10.19 -22.88
N GLU A 164 -1.82 10.82 -22.18
CA GLU A 164 -2.34 12.14 -22.56
C GLU A 164 -1.28 13.26 -22.45
N GLN A 165 -0.29 13.10 -21.56
CA GLN A 165 0.82 14.06 -21.39
C GLN A 165 2.15 13.54 -21.93
N ARG A 166 2.26 12.23 -22.14
CA ARG A 166 3.42 11.51 -22.69
C ARG A 166 2.93 10.51 -23.72
N ILE A 167 2.72 10.92 -24.95
CA ILE A 167 2.10 10.12 -26.04
C ILE A 167 2.74 8.74 -26.21
N ASP A 168 4.02 8.59 -25.88
CA ASP A 168 4.74 7.31 -25.93
C ASP A 168 4.67 6.51 -24.60
N GLY A 169 3.99 7.03 -23.57
CA GLY A 169 3.86 6.38 -22.28
C GLY A 169 5.18 6.23 -21.50
N ILE A 170 6.22 7.01 -21.85
CA ILE A 170 7.56 6.90 -21.24
C ILE A 170 7.81 8.06 -20.27
N ALA A 171 8.01 7.75 -19.01
CA ALA A 171 8.40 8.76 -18.01
C ALA A 171 9.83 9.26 -18.27
N ARG A 172 10.01 10.60 -18.23
CA ARG A 172 11.32 11.23 -18.37
C ARG A 172 11.36 12.58 -17.68
N LEU A 173 12.49 12.94 -17.13
CA LEU A 173 12.70 14.25 -16.51
C LEU A 173 12.78 15.35 -17.58
N ASP A 174 12.10 16.46 -17.33
CA ASP A 174 12.31 17.74 -18.00
C ASP A 174 13.12 18.66 -17.06
N HIS A 175 13.69 19.74 -17.58
CA HIS A 175 14.45 20.71 -16.79
C HIS A 175 13.71 21.25 -15.56
N PHE A 176 12.38 21.31 -15.64
CA PHE A 176 11.57 21.75 -14.52
C PHE A 176 11.59 20.72 -13.37
N HIS A 177 11.49 19.43 -13.69
CA HIS A 177 11.61 18.35 -12.69
C HIS A 177 13.00 18.31 -12.07
N GLU A 178 14.06 18.46 -12.89
CA GLU A 178 15.45 18.56 -12.42
C GLU A 178 15.63 19.74 -11.46
N TYR A 179 15.02 20.90 -11.77
CA TYR A 179 15.00 22.06 -10.89
C TYR A 179 14.31 21.76 -9.56
N LEU A 180 13.13 21.12 -9.58
CA LEU A 180 12.40 20.76 -8.37
C LEU A 180 13.21 19.80 -7.48
N ILE A 181 13.80 18.76 -8.07
CA ILE A 181 14.64 17.78 -7.38
C ILE A 181 15.87 18.46 -6.76
N LYS A 182 16.61 19.23 -7.55
CA LYS A 182 17.81 19.94 -7.11
C LYS A 182 17.54 20.89 -5.93
N ASN A 183 16.37 21.54 -5.92
CA ASN A 183 15.96 22.47 -4.88
C ASN A 183 15.20 21.78 -3.73
N LYS A 184 15.08 20.43 -3.73
CA LYS A 184 14.35 19.65 -2.72
C LYS A 184 12.87 20.03 -2.59
N LEU A 185 12.25 20.40 -3.70
CA LEU A 185 10.84 20.75 -3.79
C LEU A 185 9.98 19.57 -4.23
N LEU A 186 10.58 18.51 -4.74
CA LEU A 186 9.96 17.24 -5.12
C LEU A 186 10.58 16.12 -4.27
N HIS A 187 9.75 15.30 -3.62
CA HIS A 187 10.16 14.30 -2.63
C HIS A 187 9.89 12.87 -3.06
N GLY A 188 8.89 12.67 -3.93
CA GLY A 188 8.47 11.34 -4.38
C GLY A 188 7.99 11.34 -5.83
N ILE A 189 7.72 10.15 -6.33
CA ILE A 189 7.21 9.91 -7.68
C ILE A 189 6.34 8.65 -7.68
N GLU A 190 5.24 8.67 -8.41
CA GLU A 190 4.45 7.48 -8.66
C GLU A 190 5.14 6.57 -9.67
N VAL A 191 5.45 5.36 -9.25
CA VAL A 191 5.96 4.30 -10.12
C VAL A 191 4.83 3.36 -10.54
N VAL A 192 3.75 3.35 -9.77
CA VAL A 192 2.49 2.70 -10.09
C VAL A 192 1.38 3.72 -9.87
N ASN A 193 0.52 3.83 -10.88
CA ASN A 193 -0.69 4.63 -10.81
C ASN A 193 -1.80 3.84 -11.52
N GLU A 194 -3.02 3.79 -10.93
CA GLU A 194 -4.13 2.99 -11.44
C GLU A 194 -3.74 1.53 -11.74
N SER A 195 -3.72 1.17 -13.01
CA SER A 195 -3.40 -0.19 -13.48
C SER A 195 -2.01 -0.31 -14.11
N THR A 196 -1.21 0.77 -14.13
CA THR A 196 0.07 0.88 -14.84
C THR A 196 1.27 0.88 -13.90
N TYR A 197 2.37 0.29 -14.35
CA TYR A 197 3.68 0.34 -13.72
C TYR A 197 4.70 0.88 -14.72
N SER A 198 5.49 1.88 -14.33
CA SER A 198 6.56 2.45 -15.14
C SER A 198 7.94 2.08 -14.60
N GLU A 199 8.72 1.34 -15.41
CA GLU A 199 10.12 1.04 -15.09
C GLU A 199 10.99 2.30 -15.13
N GLU A 200 10.67 3.24 -16.03
CA GLU A 200 11.39 4.51 -16.18
C GLU A 200 11.14 5.41 -14.95
N ALA A 201 9.91 5.47 -14.44
CA ALA A 201 9.62 6.18 -13.21
C ALA A 201 10.38 5.58 -12.00
N LEU A 202 10.49 4.25 -11.94
CA LEU A 202 11.31 3.58 -10.92
C LEU A 202 12.79 3.93 -11.07
N GLN A 203 13.31 3.97 -12.30
CA GLN A 203 14.69 4.36 -12.56
C GLN A 203 14.95 5.81 -12.11
N ILE A 204 14.05 6.73 -12.47
CA ILE A 204 14.10 8.14 -12.04
C ILE A 204 14.11 8.24 -10.50
N ALA A 205 13.22 7.48 -9.83
CA ALA A 205 13.15 7.47 -8.36
C ALA A 205 14.47 7.05 -7.72
N LEU A 206 15.08 5.97 -8.25
CA LEU A 206 16.34 5.43 -7.71
C LEU A 206 17.52 6.37 -7.94
N GLU A 207 17.66 6.94 -9.14
CA GLU A 207 18.76 7.84 -9.51
C GLU A 207 18.71 9.17 -8.75
N ASN A 208 17.51 9.64 -8.41
CA ASN A 208 17.32 10.93 -7.76
C ASN A 208 16.95 10.81 -6.27
N ASN A 209 17.00 9.60 -5.71
CA ASN A 209 16.61 9.30 -4.34
C ASN A 209 15.21 9.80 -3.95
N LEU A 210 14.26 9.77 -4.89
CA LEU A 210 12.87 10.06 -4.64
C LEU A 210 12.19 8.87 -3.93
N THR A 211 11.15 9.18 -3.18
CA THR A 211 10.31 8.15 -2.54
C THR A 211 9.46 7.47 -3.62
N ILE A 212 9.48 6.14 -3.60
CA ILE A 212 8.76 5.28 -4.54
C ILE A 212 7.32 5.12 -4.03
N LEU A 213 6.33 5.53 -4.84
CA LEU A 213 4.92 5.50 -4.50
C LEU A 213 4.11 4.66 -5.50
N GLY A 214 3.04 4.07 -4.99
CA GLY A 214 1.97 3.47 -5.78
C GLY A 214 0.62 3.91 -5.22
N THR A 215 -0.27 4.35 -6.10
CA THR A 215 -1.53 5.00 -5.78
C THR A 215 -2.64 4.53 -6.71
N SER A 216 -3.89 4.69 -6.29
CA SER A 216 -5.02 4.29 -7.12
C SER A 216 -5.45 5.32 -8.13
N ASP A 217 -5.29 6.61 -7.81
CA ASP A 217 -5.84 7.71 -8.62
C ASP A 217 -7.32 7.50 -8.93
N ILE A 218 -8.03 6.98 -7.94
CA ILE A 218 -9.39 6.49 -8.11
C ILE A 218 -10.39 7.62 -8.36
N HIS A 219 -11.11 7.53 -9.48
CA HIS A 219 -12.16 8.43 -9.86
C HIS A 219 -13.56 7.79 -9.72
N GLY A 220 -13.69 6.55 -10.16
CA GLY A 220 -14.93 5.78 -10.10
C GLY A 220 -15.12 5.01 -8.81
N ILE A 221 -15.85 3.90 -8.85
CA ILE A 221 -16.08 3.00 -7.72
C ILE A 221 -14.95 2.01 -7.64
N ILE A 222 -14.28 1.92 -6.47
CA ILE A 222 -13.10 1.09 -6.26
C ILE A 222 -13.33 -0.38 -6.59
N ASP A 223 -14.52 -0.91 -6.26
CA ASP A 223 -14.89 -2.32 -6.49
C ASP A 223 -14.83 -2.70 -7.98
N TRP A 224 -15.19 -1.75 -8.84
CA TRP A 224 -15.25 -1.99 -10.28
C TRP A 224 -13.87 -1.85 -10.93
N GLU A 225 -13.13 -0.81 -10.55
CA GLU A 225 -11.84 -0.51 -11.17
C GLU A 225 -10.74 -1.49 -10.72
N HIS A 226 -10.79 -1.93 -9.47
CA HIS A 226 -9.78 -2.82 -8.90
C HIS A 226 -10.27 -4.23 -8.57
N GLN A 227 -11.48 -4.60 -9.04
CA GLN A 227 -12.04 -5.96 -8.90
C GLN A 227 -12.03 -6.48 -7.44
N ILE A 228 -12.32 -5.61 -6.46
CA ILE A 228 -12.26 -5.94 -5.04
C ILE A 228 -13.07 -7.18 -4.68
N PRO A 229 -14.33 -7.36 -5.17
CA PRO A 229 -15.14 -8.56 -4.88
C PRO A 229 -14.52 -9.86 -5.41
N ASN A 230 -13.63 -9.78 -6.40
CA ASN A 230 -12.94 -10.92 -7.00
C ASN A 230 -11.55 -11.16 -6.41
N GLY A 231 -11.22 -10.52 -5.29
CA GLY A 231 -9.94 -10.65 -4.60
C GLY A 231 -8.83 -9.75 -5.15
N GLY A 232 -9.18 -8.77 -5.99
CA GLY A 232 -8.28 -7.69 -6.38
C GLY A 232 -8.08 -6.69 -5.23
N HIS A 233 -7.14 -5.77 -5.42
CA HIS A 233 -6.91 -4.65 -4.52
C HIS A 233 -6.38 -3.46 -5.33
N ARG A 234 -6.61 -2.23 -4.81
CA ARG A 234 -6.01 -1.03 -5.40
C ARG A 234 -4.49 -1.06 -5.26
N PRO A 235 -3.72 -0.41 -6.14
CA PRO A 235 -2.32 -0.11 -5.84
C PRO A 235 -2.24 0.67 -4.54
N MET A 236 -1.27 0.35 -3.71
CA MET A 236 -1.06 1.08 -2.46
C MET A 236 0.41 1.16 -2.10
N THR A 237 0.73 2.17 -1.33
CA THR A 237 2.05 2.33 -0.74
C THR A 237 2.04 1.77 0.68
N LEU A 238 2.92 0.81 0.95
CA LEU A 238 3.24 0.35 2.29
C LEU A 238 4.34 1.23 2.85
N VAL A 239 4.17 1.76 4.05
CA VAL A 239 5.17 2.60 4.71
C VAL A 239 5.64 1.97 6.01
N ASN A 240 6.97 1.93 6.22
CA ASN A 240 7.58 1.41 7.44
C ASN A 240 7.79 2.54 8.44
N VAL A 241 7.07 2.51 9.55
CA VAL A 241 7.00 3.56 10.55
C VAL A 241 7.38 3.07 11.94
N GLU A 242 7.76 3.99 12.83
CA GLU A 242 8.01 3.69 14.25
C GLU A 242 6.70 3.54 15.05
N ASN A 243 5.68 4.33 14.67
CA ASN A 243 4.34 4.29 15.23
C ASN A 243 3.34 4.84 14.21
N ASP A 244 2.06 4.72 14.49
CA ASP A 244 0.99 5.11 13.58
C ASP A 244 0.66 6.62 13.58
N SER A 245 1.44 7.47 14.24
CA SER A 245 1.20 8.92 14.22
C SER A 245 1.45 9.51 12.82
N GLU A 246 0.68 10.52 12.46
CA GLU A 246 0.86 11.25 11.19
C GLU A 246 2.31 11.76 11.02
N LYS A 247 2.91 12.25 12.11
CA LYS A 247 4.31 12.69 12.13
C LYS A 247 5.27 11.55 11.76
N SER A 248 5.06 10.35 12.29
CA SER A 248 5.90 9.18 11.98
C SER A 248 5.74 8.75 10.52
N VAL A 249 4.50 8.72 10.00
CA VAL A 249 4.21 8.42 8.60
C VAL A 249 4.89 9.43 7.68
N LYS A 250 4.70 10.71 7.95
CA LYS A 250 5.31 11.79 7.17
C LYS A 250 6.84 11.70 7.16
N SER A 251 7.46 11.46 8.32
CA SER A 251 8.91 11.29 8.42
C SER A 251 9.40 10.08 7.62
N ALA A 252 8.67 8.97 7.63
CA ALA A 252 9.01 7.78 6.89
C ALA A 252 8.89 7.99 5.37
N LEU A 253 7.88 8.75 4.92
CA LEU A 253 7.76 9.15 3.52
C LEU A 253 8.97 9.98 3.06
N PHE A 254 9.34 11.03 3.80
CA PHE A 254 10.54 11.82 3.48
C PHE A 254 11.83 11.00 3.50
N ALA A 255 11.88 9.94 4.31
CA ALA A 255 13.02 9.01 4.37
C ALA A 255 12.98 7.91 3.29
N GLY A 256 11.96 7.87 2.43
CA GLY A 256 11.81 6.87 1.38
C GLY A 256 11.60 5.44 1.90
N LYS A 257 11.04 5.28 3.10
CA LYS A 257 10.79 3.97 3.74
C LYS A 257 9.50 3.33 3.22
N THR A 258 9.40 3.14 1.92
CA THR A 258 8.18 2.67 1.23
C THR A 258 8.40 1.43 0.39
N VAL A 259 7.33 0.67 0.21
CA VAL A 259 7.20 -0.43 -0.75
C VAL A 259 5.83 -0.30 -1.41
N VAL A 260 5.78 -0.31 -2.72
CA VAL A 260 4.51 -0.36 -3.46
C VAL A 260 4.02 -1.80 -3.52
N TRP A 261 2.74 -2.00 -3.23
CA TRP A 261 2.05 -3.25 -3.49
C TRP A 261 1.06 -3.07 -4.64
N PHE A 262 1.33 -3.76 -5.74
CA PHE A 262 0.57 -3.68 -6.98
C PHE A 262 0.32 -5.08 -7.54
N LYS A 263 -0.95 -5.53 -7.53
CA LYS A 263 -1.32 -6.91 -7.88
C LYS A 263 -0.53 -7.88 -6.98
N ASP A 264 0.32 -8.73 -7.56
CA ASP A 264 1.23 -9.61 -6.80
C ASP A 264 2.67 -9.06 -6.67
N LEU A 265 2.96 -7.88 -7.26
CA LEU A 265 4.28 -7.27 -7.22
C LEU A 265 4.50 -6.43 -5.96
N LEU A 266 5.72 -6.50 -5.45
CA LEU A 266 6.25 -5.59 -4.42
C LEU A 266 7.42 -4.82 -5.03
N ILE A 267 7.31 -3.47 -5.07
CA ILE A 267 8.28 -2.61 -5.74
C ILE A 267 8.85 -1.63 -4.73
N GLY A 268 10.18 -1.52 -4.64
CA GLY A 268 10.81 -0.60 -3.68
C GLY A 268 12.30 -0.76 -3.58
N LYS A 269 12.94 0.10 -2.79
CA LYS A 269 14.36 0.00 -2.49
C LYS A 269 14.68 -1.34 -1.82
N GLU A 270 15.85 -1.89 -2.11
CA GLU A 270 16.26 -3.23 -1.67
C GLU A 270 16.18 -3.39 -0.14
N GLU A 271 16.60 -2.37 0.63
CA GLU A 271 16.53 -2.37 2.08
C GLU A 271 15.10 -2.46 2.63
N ASN A 272 14.15 -1.74 2.03
CA ASN A 272 12.75 -1.76 2.44
C ASN A 272 12.11 -3.12 2.12
N LEU A 273 12.36 -3.64 0.93
CA LEU A 273 11.89 -4.98 0.55
C LEU A 273 12.46 -6.07 1.44
N LYS A 274 13.76 -6.01 1.79
CA LYS A 274 14.38 -6.95 2.75
C LYS A 274 13.69 -6.90 4.11
N ALA A 275 13.39 -5.71 4.60
CA ALA A 275 12.68 -5.51 5.86
C ALA A 275 11.27 -6.14 5.83
N LEU A 276 10.50 -5.86 4.77
CA LEU A 276 9.15 -6.41 4.57
C LEU A 276 9.17 -7.94 4.45
N ILE A 277 10.09 -8.50 3.67
CA ILE A 277 10.24 -9.95 3.49
C ILE A 277 10.59 -10.64 4.81
N LYS A 278 11.53 -10.09 5.57
CA LYS A 278 11.97 -10.65 6.84
C LYS A 278 10.83 -10.78 7.86
N SER A 279 9.94 -9.79 7.95
CA SER A 279 8.80 -9.81 8.86
C SER A 279 7.67 -10.74 8.40
N ASN A 280 7.59 -11.03 7.10
CA ASN A 280 6.48 -11.76 6.51
C ASN A 280 6.78 -13.21 6.11
N LEU A 281 8.01 -13.53 5.68
CA LEU A 281 8.43 -14.90 5.41
C LEU A 281 9.25 -15.45 6.59
N VAL A 282 8.62 -16.26 7.42
CA VAL A 282 9.19 -16.74 8.68
C VAL A 282 9.44 -18.24 8.60
N PHE A 283 10.68 -18.62 8.87
CA PHE A 283 11.09 -20.03 8.95
C PHE A 283 11.01 -20.55 10.37
N GLY A 284 10.46 -21.75 10.53
CA GLY A 284 10.53 -22.52 11.77
C GLY A 284 11.88 -23.21 11.95
N PRO A 285 12.10 -23.91 13.09
CA PRO A 285 13.35 -24.58 13.38
C PRO A 285 13.58 -25.81 12.48
N LEU A 286 14.84 -26.21 12.37
CA LEU A 286 15.25 -27.42 11.66
C LEU A 286 14.77 -28.70 12.38
N LYS A 287 14.03 -29.56 11.69
CA LYS A 287 13.57 -30.86 12.22
C LYS A 287 14.00 -31.98 11.29
N TYR A 288 14.99 -32.80 11.69
CA TYR A 288 15.42 -33.95 10.90
C TYR A 288 14.40 -35.08 10.95
N ILE A 289 14.08 -35.65 9.81
CA ILE A 289 13.31 -36.90 9.75
C ILE A 289 14.20 -38.01 10.35
N LYS A 290 13.60 -38.84 11.20
CA LYS A 290 14.29 -39.96 11.85
C LYS A 290 15.05 -40.81 10.81
N ASP A 291 16.31 -41.09 11.09
CA ASP A 291 17.21 -41.92 10.29
C ASP A 291 17.46 -41.43 8.84
N LYS A 292 17.17 -40.14 8.55
CA LYS A 292 17.40 -39.54 7.24
C LYS A 292 18.21 -38.27 7.32
N LEU A 293 18.92 -37.95 6.23
CA LEU A 293 19.58 -36.66 6.02
C LEU A 293 18.64 -35.70 5.28
N ILE A 294 17.37 -35.69 5.70
CA ILE A 294 16.36 -34.77 5.21
C ILE A 294 15.88 -33.96 6.41
N VAL A 295 15.95 -32.65 6.30
CA VAL A 295 15.42 -31.72 7.29
C VAL A 295 14.10 -31.14 6.80
N GLU A 296 13.11 -31.11 7.67
CA GLU A 296 11.84 -30.40 7.47
C GLU A 296 11.95 -29.01 8.11
N VAL A 297 11.50 -28.01 7.35
CA VAL A 297 11.43 -26.63 7.79
C VAL A 297 10.07 -26.07 7.40
N GLU A 298 9.31 -25.57 8.38
CA GLU A 298 8.08 -24.83 8.11
C GLU A 298 8.45 -23.43 7.60
N LEU A 299 7.88 -23.01 6.47
CA LEU A 299 7.93 -21.66 5.96
C LEU A 299 6.52 -21.06 6.01
N THR A 300 6.36 -20.02 6.79
CA THR A 300 5.10 -19.30 6.98
C THR A 300 5.14 -17.97 6.22
N ASN A 301 4.15 -17.75 5.36
CA ASN A 301 3.84 -16.44 4.79
C ASN A 301 2.74 -15.79 5.64
N LYS A 302 3.05 -14.69 6.30
CA LYS A 302 2.12 -13.94 7.17
C LYS A 302 1.39 -12.81 6.45
N SER A 303 1.75 -12.53 5.18
CA SER A 303 1.19 -11.42 4.41
C SER A 303 -0.03 -11.84 3.58
N MET A 304 -0.76 -10.85 3.11
CA MET A 304 -1.83 -11.02 2.12
C MET A 304 -1.30 -11.20 0.69
N ASN A 305 0.00 -11.00 0.46
CA ASN A 305 0.64 -11.22 -0.84
C ASN A 305 1.11 -12.67 -0.98
N SER A 306 0.97 -13.27 -2.16
CA SER A 306 1.64 -14.53 -2.48
C SER A 306 3.09 -14.26 -2.90
N PHE A 307 4.01 -15.19 -2.62
CA PHE A 307 5.40 -15.07 -3.07
C PHE A 307 5.74 -16.17 -4.05
N LYS A 308 6.38 -15.81 -5.15
CA LYS A 308 6.99 -16.73 -6.10
C LYS A 308 8.50 -16.67 -5.92
N ILE A 309 9.11 -17.77 -5.49
CA ILE A 309 10.52 -17.80 -5.12
C ILE A 309 11.30 -18.85 -5.90
N GLU A 310 12.56 -18.54 -6.17
CA GLU A 310 13.54 -19.44 -6.76
C GLU A 310 14.69 -19.67 -5.78
N TYR A 311 14.96 -20.91 -5.46
CA TYR A 311 16.09 -21.29 -4.63
C TYR A 311 17.41 -21.29 -5.43
N LEU A 312 18.42 -20.60 -4.91
CA LEU A 312 19.71 -20.40 -5.59
C LEU A 312 20.87 -21.18 -4.95
N GLY A 313 20.58 -21.98 -3.92
CA GLY A 313 21.63 -22.71 -3.18
C GLY A 313 21.91 -24.12 -3.70
N ASN A 314 22.74 -24.86 -2.98
CA ASN A 314 23.23 -26.17 -3.37
C ASN A 314 22.44 -27.36 -2.78
N TYR A 315 21.43 -27.11 -1.93
CA TYR A 315 20.57 -28.18 -1.44
C TYR A 315 19.51 -28.54 -2.50
N SER A 316 19.07 -29.77 -2.49
CA SER A 316 17.88 -30.19 -3.27
C SER A 316 16.69 -30.37 -2.36
N PHE A 317 15.52 -30.00 -2.83
CA PHE A 317 14.26 -30.25 -2.15
C PHE A 317 13.77 -31.67 -2.47
N HIS A 318 13.19 -32.33 -1.46
CA HIS A 318 12.52 -33.59 -1.68
C HIS A 318 11.08 -33.31 -2.12
N GLN A 319 10.72 -33.82 -3.29
CA GLN A 319 9.38 -33.67 -3.88
C GLN A 319 8.93 -32.22 -4.17
N ARG A 320 9.88 -31.33 -4.43
CA ARG A 320 9.58 -29.95 -4.80
C ARG A 320 10.63 -29.40 -5.77
N SER A 321 10.20 -28.57 -6.71
CA SER A 321 11.07 -27.80 -7.61
C SER A 321 11.85 -26.73 -6.83
N SER A 322 12.94 -26.22 -7.43
CA SER A 322 13.64 -25.02 -6.93
C SER A 322 12.82 -23.75 -7.07
N ILE A 323 11.84 -23.72 -7.98
CA ILE A 323 10.90 -22.62 -8.14
C ILE A 323 9.54 -23.07 -7.61
N PHE A 324 8.96 -22.30 -6.68
CA PHE A 324 7.66 -22.58 -6.09
C PHE A 324 6.99 -21.32 -5.55
N SER A 325 5.68 -21.41 -5.35
CA SER A 325 4.88 -20.34 -4.76
C SER A 325 4.56 -20.64 -3.29
N ILE A 326 4.43 -19.56 -2.52
CA ILE A 326 3.98 -19.57 -1.13
C ILE A 326 2.71 -18.71 -1.10
N PRO A 327 1.52 -19.31 -1.00
CA PRO A 327 0.27 -18.55 -0.99
C PRO A 327 0.21 -17.54 0.16
N ALA A 328 -0.63 -16.52 0.01
CA ALA A 328 -0.94 -15.57 1.06
C ALA A 328 -1.45 -16.27 2.33
N ASN A 329 -1.09 -15.77 3.52
CA ASN A 329 -1.54 -16.30 4.82
C ASN A 329 -1.43 -17.82 4.94
N SER A 330 -0.35 -18.42 4.47
CA SER A 330 -0.20 -19.87 4.41
C SER A 330 1.10 -20.37 5.03
N LYS A 331 1.15 -21.66 5.23
CA LYS A 331 2.34 -22.40 5.68
C LYS A 331 2.63 -23.51 4.68
N ILE A 332 3.91 -23.67 4.38
CA ILE A 332 4.41 -24.81 3.60
C ILE A 332 5.55 -25.49 4.35
N ILE A 333 5.72 -26.79 4.10
CA ILE A 333 6.88 -27.54 4.64
C ILE A 333 7.86 -27.78 3.51
N LEU A 334 9.09 -27.32 3.72
CA LEU A 334 10.22 -27.61 2.86
C LEU A 334 10.97 -28.84 3.40
N LYS A 335 11.11 -29.85 2.57
CA LYS A 335 11.92 -31.04 2.86
C LYS A 335 13.23 -30.91 2.12
N ILE A 336 14.30 -30.63 2.85
CA ILE A 336 15.60 -30.28 2.30
C ILE A 336 16.56 -31.44 2.51
N LYS A 337 17.18 -31.93 1.44
CA LYS A 337 18.22 -32.97 1.50
C LYS A 337 19.53 -32.33 1.89
N THR A 338 20.14 -32.80 3.00
CA THR A 338 21.45 -32.39 3.48
C THR A 338 22.46 -33.55 3.34
N ILE A 339 23.73 -33.26 3.06
CA ILE A 339 24.77 -34.31 2.97
C ILE A 339 25.13 -34.80 4.36
N THR A 340 25.10 -33.94 5.36
CA THR A 340 25.36 -34.22 6.75
C THR A 340 24.34 -33.52 7.63
N LYS A 341 24.18 -33.96 8.89
CA LYS A 341 23.36 -33.22 9.85
C LYS A 341 23.99 -31.86 10.12
N LYS A 342 23.20 -30.80 9.98
CA LYS A 342 23.56 -29.40 10.21
C LYS A 342 22.73 -28.84 11.36
N ARG A 343 23.35 -27.97 12.18
CA ARG A 343 22.64 -27.19 13.21
C ARG A 343 22.06 -25.89 12.64
N GLU A 344 22.62 -25.47 11.50
CA GLU A 344 22.22 -24.26 10.78
C GLU A 344 22.34 -24.51 9.28
N ILE A 345 21.38 -24.01 8.51
CA ILE A 345 21.42 -24.02 7.04
C ILE A 345 21.17 -22.63 6.49
N SER A 346 21.81 -22.31 5.38
CA SER A 346 21.64 -21.07 4.63
C SER A 346 20.83 -21.36 3.38
N LEU A 347 19.74 -20.64 3.22
CA LEU A 347 18.83 -20.78 2.08
C LEU A 347 18.77 -19.46 1.30
N PRO A 348 19.57 -19.30 0.25
CA PRO A 348 19.49 -18.16 -0.65
C PRO A 348 18.31 -18.34 -1.61
N PHE A 349 17.46 -17.32 -1.69
CA PHE A 349 16.32 -17.26 -2.61
C PHE A 349 16.36 -15.98 -3.44
N ARG A 350 15.87 -16.07 -4.67
CA ARG A 350 15.42 -14.95 -5.46
C ARG A 350 13.89 -14.88 -5.34
N ILE A 351 13.36 -13.70 -5.04
CA ILE A 351 11.91 -13.50 -4.88
C ILE A 351 11.42 -12.86 -6.18
N LEU A 352 10.76 -13.65 -7.02
CA LEU A 352 10.52 -13.34 -8.43
C LEU A 352 9.46 -12.25 -8.65
N ASN A 353 8.59 -12.03 -7.68
CA ASN A 353 7.57 -10.98 -7.71
C ASN A 353 7.91 -9.79 -6.80
N THR A 354 9.20 -9.47 -6.70
CA THR A 354 9.70 -8.23 -6.11
C THR A 354 10.55 -7.48 -7.12
N VAL A 355 10.50 -6.16 -7.12
CA VAL A 355 11.25 -5.32 -8.05
C VAL A 355 12.07 -4.31 -7.26
N THR A 356 13.40 -4.40 -7.34
CA THR A 356 14.34 -3.50 -6.67
C THR A 356 14.89 -2.41 -7.60
N ALA A 357 14.86 -2.65 -8.89
CA ALA A 357 15.22 -1.76 -9.99
C ALA A 357 14.63 -2.34 -11.28
N PRO A 358 14.60 -1.59 -12.40
CA PRO A 358 14.20 -2.13 -13.69
C PRO A 358 14.84 -3.48 -13.99
N LYS A 359 14.02 -4.49 -14.28
CA LYS A 359 14.45 -5.88 -14.59
C LYS A 359 15.24 -6.58 -13.46
N LYS A 360 15.24 -6.04 -12.23
CA LYS A 360 15.96 -6.62 -11.09
C LYS A 360 15.01 -7.01 -9.96
N THR A 361 15.09 -8.27 -9.55
CA THR A 361 14.33 -8.81 -8.40
C THR A 361 15.21 -8.91 -7.16
N LEU A 362 14.57 -9.02 -5.98
CA LEU A 362 15.25 -9.16 -4.71
C LEU A 362 15.87 -10.57 -4.56
N SER A 363 17.13 -10.61 -4.16
CA SER A 363 17.76 -11.83 -3.60
C SER A 363 17.91 -11.69 -2.09
N TYR A 364 17.50 -12.71 -1.35
CA TYR A 364 17.57 -12.74 0.12
C TYR A 364 18.00 -14.11 0.63
N THR A 365 18.87 -14.13 1.62
CA THR A 365 19.37 -15.37 2.25
C THR A 365 18.80 -15.52 3.65
N PHE A 366 18.06 -16.58 3.89
CA PHE A 366 17.56 -16.94 5.21
C PHE A 366 18.54 -17.88 5.91
N ILE A 367 18.87 -17.58 7.17
CA ILE A 367 19.66 -18.44 8.04
C ILE A 367 18.69 -19.11 9.02
N ILE A 368 18.67 -20.44 9.03
CA ILE A 368 17.72 -21.25 9.79
C ILE A 368 18.49 -22.14 10.75
N LYS A 369 18.08 -22.10 12.02
CA LYS A 369 18.71 -22.84 13.13
C LYS A 369 17.79 -23.91 13.69
#